data_f3e5b527e7f55075f3397fa6061398c7
#
_entry.id   f3e5b527e7f55075f3397fa6061398c7
#
_cell.length_a   1.000
_cell.length_b   1.000
_cell.length_c   1.000
_cell.angle_alpha   90.00
_cell.angle_beta   90.00
_cell.angle_gamma   90.00
#
_symmetry.space_group_name_H-M   'P 1'
#
loop_
_entity.id
_entity.type
_entity.pdbx_description
1 polymer ?
#
loop_
_entity_poly.entity_id
_entity_poly.type
_entity_poly.pdbx_seq_one_letter_code
_entity_poly.pdbx_strand_id
1 'polypeptide(L)'
;MRHEHAIIHHRALDFWLARAAVLVIICLQLLVINDLSFGPRWLAPTIEAALLVPLSVATAWTQMQTRKAVDHEHWYAIGRFRVLIRRTALVMTGVISVMNCGSLIFLVRALLQGHAGGGTTLLVDALNIWVTNVIVFALWFWSTDRGGPPTCGLVKRAQADFLFPQMALPDREIRDWLPGFIDYVFLAFTNATAFSPTDTMPLTQRAKLLMMAEAMISLLTIALVAARAVNILA
;
A
#
# COMPACT_ATOMS: atom_id res chain seq x y z
N MET A 1 0.18 12.94 30.03
CA MET A 1 -0.69 11.75 29.93
C MET A 1 -1.80 11.84 28.86
N ARG A 2 -2.53 12.96 28.70
CA ARG A 2 -3.59 13.06 27.66
C ARG A 2 -3.10 13.01 26.21
N HIS A 3 -1.88 13.52 25.92
CA HIS A 3 -1.32 13.51 24.56
C HIS A 3 -0.88 12.12 24.08
N GLU A 4 -0.36 11.25 24.97
CA GLU A 4 0.04 9.88 24.60
C GLU A 4 -1.17 9.00 24.19
N HIS A 5 -2.32 9.18 24.83
CA HIS A 5 -3.51 8.41 24.47
C HIS A 5 -4.08 8.78 23.10
N ALA A 6 -4.00 10.03 22.68
CA ALA A 6 -4.44 10.46 21.34
C ALA A 6 -3.57 9.87 20.22
N ILE A 7 -2.25 9.85 20.40
CA ILE A 7 -1.30 9.28 19.45
C ILE A 7 -1.50 7.76 19.29
N ILE A 8 -1.79 7.04 20.38
CA ILE A 8 -2.04 5.59 20.35
C ILE A 8 -3.35 5.27 19.60
N HIS A 9 -4.39 6.09 19.74
CA HIS A 9 -5.68 5.90 19.07
C HIS A 9 -5.59 6.10 17.56
N HIS A 10 -4.90 7.13 17.09
CA HIS A 10 -4.70 7.37 15.65
C HIS A 10 -3.95 6.21 14.97
N ARG A 11 -2.93 5.65 15.63
CA ARG A 11 -2.16 4.52 15.08
C ARG A 11 -2.97 3.23 14.98
N ALA A 12 -3.93 2.98 15.86
CA ALA A 12 -4.79 1.80 15.76
C ALA A 12 -5.68 1.87 14.51
N LEU A 13 -6.23 3.03 14.19
CA LEU A 13 -7.04 3.25 12.98
C LEU A 13 -6.25 3.03 11.70
N ASP A 14 -5.01 3.52 11.62
CA ASP A 14 -4.15 3.35 10.43
C ASP A 14 -3.91 1.87 10.10
N PHE A 15 -3.69 1.04 11.11
CA PHE A 15 -3.56 -0.41 10.92
C PHE A 15 -4.85 -1.05 10.39
N TRP A 16 -6.01 -0.61 10.86
CA TRP A 16 -7.29 -1.11 10.37
C TRP A 16 -7.58 -0.66 8.94
N LEU A 17 -7.25 0.58 8.60
CA LEU A 17 -7.37 1.12 7.25
C LEU A 17 -6.47 0.38 6.26
N ALA A 18 -5.21 0.11 6.63
CA ALA A 18 -4.30 -0.67 5.79
C ALA A 18 -4.81 -2.09 5.53
N ARG A 19 -5.46 -2.72 6.52
CA ARG A 19 -6.10 -4.05 6.33
C ARG A 19 -7.33 -3.98 5.46
N ALA A 20 -8.18 -2.96 5.67
CA ALA A 20 -9.32 -2.73 4.81
C ALA A 20 -8.88 -2.53 3.36
N ALA A 21 -7.76 -1.83 3.13
CA ALA A 21 -7.18 -1.66 1.80
C ALA A 21 -6.75 -3.01 1.17
N VAL A 22 -6.13 -3.92 1.93
CA VAL A 22 -5.81 -5.28 1.44
C VAL A 22 -7.08 -6.08 1.17
N LEU A 23 -8.11 -5.99 2.03
CA LEU A 23 -9.40 -6.63 1.78
C LEU A 23 -10.06 -6.11 0.49
N VAL A 24 -9.94 -4.81 0.21
CA VAL A 24 -10.41 -4.23 -1.07
C VAL A 24 -9.68 -4.87 -2.25
N ILE A 25 -8.36 -5.07 -2.18
CA ILE A 25 -7.61 -5.77 -3.23
C ILE A 25 -8.14 -7.19 -3.43
N ILE A 26 -8.30 -7.96 -2.35
CA ILE A 26 -8.84 -9.33 -2.40
C ILE A 26 -10.22 -9.34 -3.06
N CYS A 27 -11.12 -8.44 -2.66
CA CYS A 27 -12.45 -8.31 -3.25
C CYS A 27 -12.39 -7.97 -4.74
N LEU A 28 -11.53 -7.04 -5.14
CA LEU A 28 -11.34 -6.66 -6.53
C LEU A 28 -10.84 -7.84 -7.37
N GLN A 29 -9.88 -8.62 -6.86
CA GLN A 29 -9.36 -9.79 -7.54
C GLN A 29 -10.42 -10.90 -7.70
N LEU A 30 -11.30 -11.07 -6.71
CA LEU A 30 -12.40 -12.04 -6.79
C LEU A 30 -13.51 -11.61 -7.75
N LEU A 31 -13.74 -10.29 -7.90
CA LEU A 31 -14.75 -9.73 -8.79
C LEU A 31 -14.31 -9.74 -10.26
N VAL A 32 -13.00 -9.74 -10.52
CA VAL A 32 -12.46 -9.77 -11.87
C VAL A 32 -12.67 -11.15 -12.50
N ILE A 33 -13.48 -11.17 -13.54
CA ILE A 33 -13.99 -12.40 -14.18
C ILE A 33 -12.98 -13.05 -15.13
N ASN A 34 -11.83 -12.41 -15.42
CA ASN A 34 -10.90 -12.82 -16.47
C ASN A 34 -9.73 -13.69 -16.00
N ASP A 35 -9.30 -14.61 -16.90
CA ASP A 35 -8.16 -15.53 -16.71
C ASP A 35 -6.78 -14.85 -16.87
N LEU A 36 -6.67 -13.55 -16.60
CA LEU A 36 -5.44 -12.76 -16.70
C LEU A 36 -4.51 -12.92 -15.49
N SER A 37 -4.73 -13.93 -14.64
CA SER A 37 -3.92 -14.18 -13.44
C SER A 37 -2.90 -15.29 -13.64
N PHE A 38 -1.78 -15.24 -12.92
CA PHE A 38 -0.82 -16.34 -12.80
C PHE A 38 -1.47 -17.52 -12.07
N GLY A 39 -1.99 -18.50 -12.80
CA GLY A 39 -2.61 -19.70 -12.23
C GLY A 39 -4.10 -19.55 -11.90
N PRO A 40 -4.64 -20.44 -11.06
CA PRO A 40 -6.05 -20.43 -10.72
C PRO A 40 -6.46 -19.12 -10.01
N ARG A 41 -7.65 -18.59 -10.32
CA ARG A 41 -8.19 -17.31 -9.80
C ARG A 41 -8.16 -17.18 -8.26
N TRP A 42 -8.27 -18.30 -7.57
CA TRP A 42 -8.28 -18.35 -6.11
C TRP A 42 -6.88 -18.27 -5.48
N LEU A 43 -5.81 -18.47 -6.27
CA LEU A 43 -4.43 -18.58 -5.73
C LEU A 43 -3.98 -17.26 -5.09
N ALA A 44 -4.11 -16.13 -5.80
CA ALA A 44 -3.71 -14.82 -5.31
C ALA A 44 -4.53 -14.40 -4.06
N PRO A 45 -5.88 -14.39 -4.12
CA PRO A 45 -6.71 -14.03 -2.97
C PRO A 45 -6.47 -14.93 -1.76
N THR A 46 -6.21 -16.23 -1.95
CA THR A 46 -5.95 -17.15 -0.83
C THR A 46 -4.60 -16.90 -0.18
N ILE A 47 -3.55 -16.64 -0.96
CA ILE A 47 -2.23 -16.28 -0.40
C ILE A 47 -2.33 -14.98 0.39
N GLU A 48 -3.00 -13.98 -0.16
CA GLU A 48 -3.20 -12.68 0.51
C GLU A 48 -4.02 -12.82 1.80
N ALA A 49 -5.10 -13.56 1.77
CA ALA A 49 -5.93 -13.84 2.96
C ALA A 49 -5.14 -14.65 4.01
N ALA A 50 -4.37 -15.65 3.58
CA ALA A 50 -3.53 -16.47 4.45
C ALA A 50 -2.43 -15.66 5.15
N LEU A 51 -1.93 -14.60 4.52
CA LEU A 51 -0.95 -13.68 5.13
C LEU A 51 -1.63 -12.58 5.96
N LEU A 52 -2.81 -12.11 5.52
CA LEU A 52 -3.54 -11.05 6.21
C LEU A 52 -4.06 -11.47 7.59
N VAL A 53 -4.56 -12.71 7.72
CA VAL A 53 -5.13 -13.22 8.98
C VAL A 53 -4.08 -13.25 10.10
N PRO A 54 -2.93 -13.95 9.95
CA PRO A 54 -1.91 -13.99 11.02
C PRO A 54 -1.32 -12.61 11.30
N LEU A 55 -1.15 -11.78 10.27
CA LEU A 55 -0.69 -10.39 10.43
C LEU A 55 -1.67 -9.57 11.27
N SER A 56 -2.97 -9.76 11.05
CA SER A 56 -4.03 -9.08 11.80
C SER A 56 -4.06 -9.52 13.26
N VAL A 57 -3.99 -10.82 13.51
CA VAL A 57 -3.94 -11.40 14.86
C VAL A 57 -2.69 -10.92 15.60
N ALA A 58 -1.51 -11.01 14.98
CA ALA A 58 -0.25 -10.58 15.57
C ALA A 58 -0.25 -9.08 15.93
N THR A 59 -0.83 -8.25 15.07
CA THR A 59 -0.91 -6.80 15.35
C THR A 59 -1.92 -6.51 16.47
N ALA A 60 -3.08 -7.15 16.48
CA ALA A 60 -4.06 -7.01 17.57
C ALA A 60 -3.45 -7.45 18.90
N TRP A 61 -2.75 -8.59 18.91
CA TRP A 61 -2.06 -9.10 20.08
C TRP A 61 -0.98 -8.13 20.58
N THR A 62 -0.12 -7.62 19.71
CA THR A 62 0.91 -6.64 20.08
C THR A 62 0.34 -5.32 20.59
N GLN A 63 -0.81 -4.87 20.07
CA GLN A 63 -1.52 -3.70 20.58
C GLN A 63 -2.09 -3.93 21.99
N MET A 64 -2.62 -5.13 22.26
CA MET A 64 -3.11 -5.50 23.60
C MET A 64 -1.95 -5.59 24.61
N GLN A 65 -0.82 -6.15 24.21
CA GLN A 65 0.35 -6.28 25.09
C GLN A 65 1.02 -4.94 25.39
N THR A 66 1.09 -4.02 24.42
CA THR A 66 1.61 -2.65 24.65
C THR A 66 0.81 -1.87 25.69
N ARG A 67 -0.48 -2.16 25.84
CA ARG A 67 -1.33 -1.55 26.90
C ARG A 67 -1.05 -2.12 28.29
N LYS A 68 -0.46 -3.30 28.38
CA LYS A 68 -0.21 -4.05 29.66
C LYS A 68 1.27 -4.06 30.06
N ALA A 69 2.18 -3.61 29.19
CA ALA A 69 3.61 -3.72 29.42
C ALA A 69 4.09 -2.71 30.49
N VAL A 70 4.53 -3.23 31.62
CA VAL A 70 5.13 -2.48 32.74
C VAL A 70 6.63 -2.74 32.83
N ASP A 71 7.15 -3.90 32.37
CA ASP A 71 8.52 -4.36 32.52
C ASP A 71 9.39 -4.32 31.26
N HIS A 72 10.71 -4.12 31.43
CA HIS A 72 11.70 -4.07 30.36
C HIS A 72 11.81 -5.34 29.50
N GLU A 73 11.65 -6.51 30.07
CA GLU A 73 11.69 -7.79 29.34
C GLU A 73 10.52 -7.93 28.35
N HIS A 74 9.33 -7.48 28.73
CA HIS A 74 8.16 -7.45 27.85
C HIS A 74 8.36 -6.56 26.62
N TRP A 75 9.09 -5.44 26.77
CA TRP A 75 9.39 -4.54 25.64
C TRP A 75 10.32 -5.17 24.60
N TYR A 76 11.25 -6.04 25.03
CA TYR A 76 12.16 -6.73 24.09
C TYR A 76 11.44 -7.78 23.23
N ALA A 77 10.55 -8.54 23.84
CA ALA A 77 9.71 -9.52 23.14
C ALA A 77 8.78 -8.82 22.12
N ILE A 78 8.13 -7.73 22.52
CA ILE A 78 7.26 -6.92 21.68
C ILE A 78 8.06 -6.36 20.47
N GLY A 79 9.31 -5.92 20.69
CA GLY A 79 10.18 -5.41 19.63
C GLY A 79 10.46 -6.46 18.54
N ARG A 80 10.76 -7.70 18.91
CA ARG A 80 10.99 -8.80 17.94
C ARG A 80 9.74 -9.14 17.14
N PHE A 81 8.57 -9.19 17.78
CA PHE A 81 7.30 -9.42 17.09
C PHE A 81 6.95 -8.30 16.11
N ARG A 82 7.23 -7.04 16.46
CA ARG A 82 7.03 -5.90 15.55
C ARG A 82 7.89 -5.98 14.29
N VAL A 83 9.14 -6.42 14.41
CA VAL A 83 10.02 -6.64 13.25
C VAL A 83 9.45 -7.75 12.36
N LEU A 84 8.97 -8.85 12.96
CA LEU A 84 8.35 -9.95 12.21
C LEU A 84 7.09 -9.48 11.48
N ILE A 85 6.18 -8.78 12.17
CA ILE A 85 4.96 -8.20 11.56
C ILE A 85 5.31 -7.32 10.38
N ARG A 86 6.32 -6.45 10.52
CA ARG A 86 6.77 -5.60 9.42
C ARG A 86 7.32 -6.40 8.25
N ARG A 87 8.16 -7.39 8.49
CA ARG A 87 8.71 -8.25 7.43
C ARG A 87 7.61 -8.99 6.70
N THR A 88 6.64 -9.57 7.42
CA THR A 88 5.49 -10.25 6.81
C THR A 88 4.64 -9.28 5.99
N ALA A 89 4.39 -8.07 6.48
CA ALA A 89 3.67 -7.03 5.72
C ALA A 89 4.41 -6.65 4.44
N LEU A 90 5.73 -6.45 4.48
CA LEU A 90 6.55 -6.15 3.30
C LEU A 90 6.55 -7.30 2.29
N VAL A 91 6.65 -8.55 2.76
CA VAL A 91 6.57 -9.73 1.89
C VAL A 91 5.21 -9.81 1.22
N MET A 92 4.13 -9.63 1.98
CA MET A 92 2.76 -9.59 1.44
C MET A 92 2.61 -8.51 0.37
N THR A 93 3.04 -7.28 0.66
CA THR A 93 2.98 -6.18 -0.30
C THR A 93 3.82 -6.49 -1.55
N GLY A 94 4.98 -7.13 -1.39
CA GLY A 94 5.83 -7.60 -2.50
C GLY A 94 5.13 -8.64 -3.36
N VAL A 95 4.48 -9.62 -2.76
CA VAL A 95 3.70 -10.65 -3.49
C VAL A 95 2.58 -10.01 -4.30
N ILE A 96 1.79 -9.13 -3.69
CA ILE A 96 0.72 -8.41 -4.38
C ILE A 96 1.28 -7.58 -5.54
N SER A 97 2.42 -6.89 -5.33
CA SER A 97 3.08 -6.10 -6.39
C SER A 97 3.47 -6.96 -7.59
N VAL A 98 4.09 -8.11 -7.35
CA VAL A 98 4.50 -9.04 -8.41
C VAL A 98 3.28 -9.58 -9.17
N MET A 99 2.22 -9.92 -8.46
CA MET A 99 0.98 -10.41 -9.08
C MET A 99 0.31 -9.32 -9.91
N ASN A 100 0.27 -8.08 -9.41
CA ASN A 100 -0.29 -6.94 -10.15
C ASN A 100 0.52 -6.62 -11.41
N CYS A 101 1.85 -6.64 -11.34
CA CYS A 101 2.74 -6.51 -12.52
C CYS A 101 2.50 -7.65 -13.52
N GLY A 102 2.33 -8.87 -13.04
CA GLY A 102 1.99 -10.03 -13.88
C GLY A 102 0.67 -9.82 -14.61
N SER A 103 -0.37 -9.38 -13.92
CA SER A 103 -1.68 -9.07 -14.52
C SER A 103 -1.56 -7.98 -15.61
N LEU A 104 -0.75 -6.96 -15.37
CA LEU A 104 -0.47 -5.94 -16.38
C LEU A 104 0.21 -6.51 -17.63
N ILE A 105 1.22 -7.39 -17.45
CA ILE A 105 1.91 -8.06 -18.57
C ILE A 105 0.93 -8.91 -19.38
N PHE A 106 0.05 -9.66 -18.72
CA PHE A 106 -1.00 -10.45 -19.40
C PHE A 106 -1.98 -9.56 -20.13
N LEU A 107 -2.41 -8.45 -19.53
CA LEU A 107 -3.30 -7.49 -20.18
C LEU A 107 -2.66 -6.93 -21.48
N VAL A 108 -1.37 -6.54 -21.41
CA VAL A 108 -0.60 -6.07 -22.57
C VAL A 108 -0.55 -7.14 -23.66
N ARG A 109 -0.23 -8.38 -23.30
CA ARG A 109 -0.16 -9.49 -24.25
C ARG A 109 -1.51 -9.78 -24.90
N ALA A 110 -2.59 -9.82 -24.12
CA ALA A 110 -3.94 -10.03 -24.63
C ALA A 110 -4.35 -8.95 -25.65
N LEU A 111 -3.98 -7.69 -25.37
CA LEU A 111 -4.23 -6.57 -26.28
C LEU A 111 -3.44 -6.71 -27.61
N LEU A 112 -2.15 -7.07 -27.52
CA LEU A 112 -1.28 -7.22 -28.71
C LEU A 112 -1.67 -8.41 -29.58
N GLN A 113 -2.19 -9.49 -28.98
CA GLN A 113 -2.60 -10.70 -29.71
C GLN A 113 -4.02 -10.62 -30.26
N GLY A 114 -4.75 -9.55 -30.01
CA GLY A 114 -6.15 -9.42 -30.47
C GLY A 114 -7.14 -10.37 -29.77
N HIS A 115 -6.70 -11.13 -28.77
CA HIS A 115 -7.52 -12.05 -27.99
C HIS A 115 -8.23 -11.37 -26.82
N ALA A 116 -8.26 -10.06 -26.85
CA ALA A 116 -8.89 -9.26 -25.84
C ALA A 116 -10.42 -9.49 -25.90
N GLY A 117 -10.99 -10.03 -24.83
CA GLY A 117 -12.42 -10.14 -24.61
C GLY A 117 -13.16 -8.81 -24.84
N GLY A 118 -14.44 -8.74 -24.58
CA GLY A 118 -15.23 -7.52 -24.78
C GLY A 118 -14.55 -6.27 -24.20
N GLY A 119 -14.71 -5.12 -24.86
CA GLY A 119 -14.04 -3.87 -24.46
C GLY A 119 -14.31 -3.46 -23.01
N THR A 120 -15.49 -3.76 -22.48
CA THR A 120 -15.87 -3.51 -21.07
C THR A 120 -15.05 -4.34 -20.09
N THR A 121 -14.75 -5.58 -20.41
CA THR A 121 -13.98 -6.49 -19.56
C THR A 121 -12.55 -5.98 -19.39
N LEU A 122 -11.93 -5.55 -20.49
CA LEU A 122 -10.58 -4.98 -20.45
C LEU A 122 -10.50 -3.67 -19.66
N LEU A 123 -11.53 -2.84 -19.73
CA LEU A 123 -11.60 -1.62 -18.92
C LEU A 123 -11.68 -1.94 -17.43
N VAL A 124 -12.49 -2.93 -17.06
CA VAL A 124 -12.61 -3.38 -15.66
C VAL A 124 -11.28 -3.94 -15.16
N ASP A 125 -10.61 -4.77 -15.96
CA ASP A 125 -9.30 -5.34 -15.61
C ASP A 125 -8.24 -4.25 -15.45
N ALA A 126 -8.16 -3.31 -16.36
CA ALA A 126 -7.21 -2.21 -16.28
C ALA A 126 -7.49 -1.31 -15.08
N LEU A 127 -8.76 -1.01 -14.77
CA LEU A 127 -9.13 -0.26 -13.58
C LEU A 127 -8.75 -1.01 -12.30
N ASN A 128 -8.98 -2.33 -12.27
CA ASN A 128 -8.57 -3.18 -11.15
C ASN A 128 -7.05 -3.14 -10.94
N ILE A 129 -6.25 -3.32 -12.01
CA ILE A 129 -4.80 -3.22 -11.96
C ILE A 129 -4.35 -1.86 -11.45
N TRP A 130 -4.99 -0.78 -11.91
CA TRP A 130 -4.65 0.58 -11.49
C TRP A 130 -5.00 0.84 -10.02
N VAL A 131 -6.19 0.49 -9.56
CA VAL A 131 -6.59 0.64 -8.14
C VAL A 131 -5.70 -0.19 -7.23
N THR A 132 -5.41 -1.43 -7.62
CA THR A 132 -4.49 -2.31 -6.89
C THR A 132 -3.09 -1.68 -6.81
N ASN A 133 -2.60 -1.08 -7.90
CA ASN A 133 -1.31 -0.38 -7.93
C ASN A 133 -1.27 0.75 -6.89
N VAL A 134 -2.27 1.62 -6.87
CA VAL A 134 -2.38 2.72 -5.89
C VAL A 134 -2.31 2.19 -4.46
N ILE A 135 -3.13 1.18 -4.14
CA ILE A 135 -3.20 0.64 -2.77
C ILE A 135 -1.87 -0.02 -2.38
N VAL A 136 -1.26 -0.79 -3.28
CA VAL A 136 0.01 -1.48 -3.03
C VAL A 136 1.14 -0.49 -2.79
N PHE A 137 1.23 0.59 -3.57
CA PHE A 137 2.27 1.60 -3.35
C PHE A 137 2.00 2.45 -2.11
N ALA A 138 0.74 2.72 -1.76
CA ALA A 138 0.41 3.30 -0.47
C ALA A 138 0.92 2.43 0.71
N LEU A 139 0.76 1.10 0.63
CA LEU A 139 1.29 0.15 1.60
C LEU A 139 2.83 0.14 1.61
N TRP A 140 3.50 0.22 0.45
CA TRP A 140 4.95 0.34 0.36
C TRP A 140 5.44 1.61 1.04
N PHE A 141 4.88 2.77 0.70
CA PHE A 141 5.25 4.07 1.28
C PHE A 141 5.07 4.06 2.79
N TRP A 142 3.91 3.63 3.27
CA TRP A 142 3.60 3.54 4.69
C TRP A 142 4.52 2.56 5.46
N SER A 143 4.85 1.41 4.86
CA SER A 143 5.68 0.39 5.50
C SER A 143 7.17 0.71 5.48
N THR A 144 7.63 1.58 4.58
CA THR A 144 9.05 1.93 4.43
C THR A 144 9.41 3.23 5.13
N ASP A 145 8.53 4.23 5.12
CA ASP A 145 8.81 5.53 5.70
C ASP A 145 9.12 5.41 7.20
N ARG A 146 10.19 6.08 7.65
CA ARG A 146 10.63 6.10 9.06
C ARG A 146 10.78 4.72 9.71
N GLY A 147 11.07 3.70 8.90
CA GLY A 147 11.14 2.33 9.38
C GLY A 147 9.79 1.63 9.54
N GLY A 148 8.69 2.27 9.12
CA GLY A 148 7.33 1.74 9.16
C GLY A 148 6.61 1.92 10.50
N PRO A 149 5.29 1.71 10.51
CA PRO A 149 4.42 2.00 11.66
C PRO A 149 4.83 1.31 12.97
N PRO A 150 5.37 0.06 12.97
CA PRO A 150 5.76 -0.60 14.20
C PRO A 150 6.96 0.04 14.91
N THR A 151 7.82 0.76 14.18
CA THR A 151 9.07 1.33 14.71
C THR A 151 8.97 2.82 15.01
N CYS A 152 7.91 3.47 14.53
CA CYS A 152 7.71 4.89 14.74
C CYS A 152 7.61 5.23 16.24
N GLY A 153 8.54 6.05 16.72
CA GLY A 153 8.64 6.47 18.13
C GLY A 153 9.55 5.63 19.03
N LEU A 154 9.99 4.44 18.59
CA LEU A 154 10.94 3.61 19.35
C LEU A 154 12.40 3.79 18.92
N VAL A 155 12.62 4.18 17.67
CA VAL A 155 13.96 4.47 17.14
C VAL A 155 14.13 5.99 17.07
N LYS A 156 15.03 6.52 17.89
CA LYS A 156 15.43 7.93 17.80
C LYS A 156 15.96 8.18 16.37
N ARG A 157 15.18 8.92 15.55
CA ARG A 157 15.54 9.39 14.22
C ARG A 157 15.71 8.30 13.14
N ALA A 158 14.71 7.48 12.90
CA ALA A 158 14.63 6.84 11.59
C ALA A 158 14.52 7.93 10.51
N GLN A 159 15.39 7.87 9.50
CA GLN A 159 15.38 8.83 8.39
C GLN A 159 14.02 8.80 7.70
N ALA A 160 13.39 9.97 7.56
CA ALA A 160 12.14 10.08 6.83
C ALA A 160 12.41 9.86 5.33
N ASP A 161 11.57 9.05 4.70
CA ASP A 161 11.59 8.88 3.25
C ASP A 161 10.80 9.98 2.55
N PHE A 162 9.78 10.54 3.23
CA PHE A 162 8.89 11.56 2.71
C PHE A 162 8.80 12.77 3.64
N LEU A 163 8.75 13.96 3.05
CA LEU A 163 8.44 15.21 3.72
C LEU A 163 7.05 15.68 3.30
N PHE A 164 6.10 15.62 4.22
CA PHE A 164 4.74 16.10 4.00
C PHE A 164 4.63 17.61 4.29
N PRO A 165 3.72 18.34 3.61
CA PRO A 165 3.55 19.79 3.80
C PRO A 165 3.34 20.19 5.26
N GLN A 166 2.58 19.38 6.02
CA GLN A 166 2.27 19.60 7.44
C GLN A 166 3.52 19.64 8.31
N MET A 167 4.57 18.92 7.93
CA MET A 167 5.85 18.90 8.67
C MET A 167 6.69 20.17 8.46
N ALA A 168 6.42 20.91 7.38
CA ALA A 168 7.12 22.15 7.05
C ALA A 168 6.47 23.38 7.67
N LEU A 169 5.28 23.26 8.26
CA LEU A 169 4.56 24.37 8.87
C LEU A 169 5.18 24.75 10.24
N PRO A 170 5.37 26.07 10.52
CA PRO A 170 6.00 26.54 11.77
C PRO A 170 5.11 26.42 13.00
N ASP A 171 3.86 26.00 12.84
CA ASP A 171 2.86 26.02 13.90
C ASP A 171 3.13 24.96 14.98
N ARG A 172 3.06 25.37 16.25
CA ARG A 172 3.36 24.50 17.40
C ARG A 172 2.36 23.34 17.54
N GLU A 173 1.13 23.51 17.10
CA GLU A 173 0.08 22.49 17.18
C GLU A 173 0.32 21.34 16.18
N ILE A 174 1.07 21.61 15.11
CA ILE A 174 1.38 20.64 14.04
C ILE A 174 2.75 19.99 14.24
N ARG A 175 3.54 20.44 15.20
CA ARG A 175 4.93 19.99 15.44
C ARG A 175 5.06 18.49 15.73
N ASP A 176 4.03 17.89 16.29
CA ASP A 176 3.97 16.44 16.61
C ASP A 176 3.13 15.64 15.60
N TRP A 177 2.77 16.27 14.46
CA TRP A 177 2.02 15.61 13.42
C TRP A 177 2.86 14.49 12.75
N LEU A 178 2.24 13.33 12.58
CA LEU A 178 2.82 12.18 11.90
C LEU A 178 1.85 11.70 10.84
N PRO A 179 2.33 11.34 9.62
CA PRO A 179 1.49 10.86 8.55
C PRO A 179 0.76 9.58 8.96
N GLY A 180 -0.54 9.54 8.71
CA GLY A 180 -1.39 8.35 8.81
C GLY A 180 -1.44 7.59 7.50
N PHE A 181 -2.09 6.41 7.49
CA PHE A 181 -2.20 5.60 6.27
C PHE A 181 -2.88 6.34 5.11
N ILE A 182 -3.88 7.17 5.39
CA ILE A 182 -4.59 7.96 4.36
C ILE A 182 -3.66 8.95 3.65
N ASP A 183 -2.68 9.52 4.34
CA ASP A 183 -1.71 10.43 3.72
C ASP A 183 -0.86 9.72 2.65
N TYR A 184 -0.52 8.45 2.90
CA TYR A 184 0.19 7.63 1.92
C TYR A 184 -0.72 7.14 0.79
N VAL A 185 -2.02 6.90 1.04
CA VAL A 185 -3.00 6.62 -0.02
C VAL A 185 -3.15 7.84 -0.91
N PHE A 186 -3.24 9.03 -0.35
CA PHE A 186 -3.29 10.27 -1.11
C PHE A 186 -2.02 10.49 -1.94
N LEU A 187 -0.85 10.24 -1.35
CA LEU A 187 0.44 10.32 -2.04
C LEU A 187 0.49 9.35 -3.23
N ALA A 188 0.12 8.08 -3.03
CA ALA A 188 0.10 7.08 -4.08
C ALA A 188 -0.92 7.43 -5.18
N PHE A 189 -2.14 7.83 -4.79
CA PHE A 189 -3.17 8.23 -5.74
C PHE A 189 -2.73 9.39 -6.62
N THR A 190 -2.19 10.45 -6.03
CA THR A 190 -1.72 11.63 -6.79
C THR A 190 -0.52 11.31 -7.66
N ASN A 191 0.40 10.45 -7.22
CA ASN A 191 1.53 9.98 -8.00
C ASN A 191 1.10 9.10 -9.17
N ALA A 192 0.10 8.23 -8.98
CA ALA A 192 -0.44 7.33 -10.00
C ALA A 192 -1.24 8.05 -11.08
N THR A 193 -1.88 9.19 -10.77
CA THR A 193 -2.67 9.96 -11.72
C THR A 193 -1.84 10.87 -12.59
N ALA A 194 -0.61 11.20 -12.19
CA ALA A 194 0.33 12.10 -12.89
C ALA A 194 -0.25 13.49 -13.25
N PHE A 195 -1.37 13.91 -12.64
CA PHE A 195 -2.02 15.18 -12.94
C PHE A 195 -1.44 16.35 -12.15
N SER A 196 -0.70 16.09 -11.07
CA SER A 196 -0.07 17.13 -10.25
C SER A 196 1.17 16.58 -9.56
N PRO A 197 2.27 17.31 -9.44
CA PRO A 197 3.31 16.96 -8.51
C PRO A 197 2.69 16.89 -7.12
N THR A 198 2.97 15.82 -6.41
CA THR A 198 2.55 15.70 -5.03
C THR A 198 3.22 16.80 -4.21
N ASP A 199 2.50 17.46 -3.31
CA ASP A 199 3.12 18.43 -2.39
C ASP A 199 4.12 17.74 -1.42
N THR A 200 4.12 16.42 -1.41
CA THR A 200 4.99 15.57 -0.58
C THR A 200 6.31 15.31 -1.31
N MET A 201 7.43 15.68 -0.69
CA MET A 201 8.76 15.54 -1.28
C MET A 201 9.41 14.20 -0.92
N PRO A 202 9.84 13.36 -1.90
CA PRO A 202 10.65 12.18 -1.64
C PRO A 202 12.08 12.59 -1.28
N LEU A 203 12.53 12.24 -0.07
CA LEU A 203 13.84 12.62 0.45
C LEU A 203 14.92 11.60 0.13
N THR A 204 14.56 10.31 0.01
CA THR A 204 15.52 9.23 -0.19
C THR A 204 15.47 8.68 -1.61
N GLN A 205 16.57 8.05 -2.05
CA GLN A 205 16.62 7.37 -3.35
C GLN A 205 15.57 6.25 -3.44
N ARG A 206 15.36 5.52 -2.32
CA ARG A 206 14.35 4.46 -2.23
C ARG A 206 12.95 5.00 -2.50
N ALA A 207 12.57 6.10 -1.85
CA ALA A 207 11.28 6.74 -2.09
C ALA A 207 11.10 7.15 -3.54
N LYS A 208 12.13 7.76 -4.14
CA LYS A 208 12.11 8.17 -5.55
C LYS A 208 11.93 6.98 -6.49
N LEU A 209 12.64 5.87 -6.26
CA LEU A 209 12.52 4.67 -7.08
C LEU A 209 11.13 4.03 -6.97
N LEU A 210 10.56 3.98 -5.76
CA LEU A 210 9.21 3.48 -5.56
C LEU A 210 8.16 4.36 -6.27
N MET A 211 8.25 5.69 -6.15
CA MET A 211 7.36 6.61 -6.85
C MET A 211 7.49 6.50 -8.38
N MET A 212 8.71 6.35 -8.90
CA MET A 212 8.94 6.12 -10.34
C MET A 212 8.32 4.81 -10.80
N ALA A 213 8.48 3.72 -10.04
CA ALA A 213 7.90 2.42 -10.38
C ALA A 213 6.37 2.48 -10.41
N GLU A 214 5.75 3.11 -9.42
CA GLU A 214 4.31 3.32 -9.36
C GLU A 214 3.82 4.12 -10.58
N ALA A 215 4.45 5.27 -10.84
CA ALA A 215 4.08 6.14 -11.95
C ALA A 215 4.21 5.43 -13.31
N MET A 216 5.25 4.63 -13.52
CA MET A 216 5.43 3.85 -14.76
C MET A 216 4.33 2.81 -14.95
N ILE A 217 3.99 2.04 -13.92
CA ILE A 217 2.91 1.05 -13.98
C ILE A 217 1.57 1.72 -14.26
N SER A 218 1.28 2.82 -13.55
CA SER A 218 0.04 3.58 -13.72
C SER A 218 -0.08 4.21 -15.10
N LEU A 219 0.99 4.86 -15.57
CA LEU A 219 1.03 5.48 -16.90
C LEU A 219 0.80 4.45 -18.00
N LEU A 220 1.47 3.29 -17.91
CA LEU A 220 1.28 2.22 -18.89
C LEU A 220 -0.15 1.69 -18.86
N THR A 221 -0.74 1.49 -17.68
CA THR A 221 -2.12 1.03 -17.55
C THR A 221 -3.11 2.04 -18.15
N ILE A 222 -2.96 3.32 -17.86
CA ILE A 222 -3.83 4.40 -18.38
C ILE A 222 -3.67 4.51 -19.90
N ALA A 223 -2.44 4.44 -20.42
CA ALA A 223 -2.17 4.49 -21.87
C ALA A 223 -2.84 3.33 -22.62
N LEU A 224 -2.83 2.12 -22.05
CA LEU A 224 -3.51 0.95 -22.63
C LEU A 224 -5.03 1.14 -22.66
N VAL A 225 -5.62 1.68 -21.57
CA VAL A 225 -7.05 2.00 -21.50
C VAL A 225 -7.42 3.03 -22.59
N ALA A 226 -6.63 4.11 -22.69
CA ALA A 226 -6.88 5.16 -23.69
C ALA A 226 -6.76 4.64 -25.13
N ALA A 227 -5.73 3.85 -25.44
CA ALA A 227 -5.54 3.24 -26.75
C ALA A 227 -6.73 2.32 -27.12
N ARG A 228 -7.26 1.56 -26.16
CA ARG A 228 -8.40 0.68 -26.39
C ARG A 228 -9.69 1.46 -26.54
N ALA A 229 -9.91 2.50 -25.74
CA ALA A 229 -11.10 3.34 -25.84
C ALA A 229 -11.24 3.96 -27.24
N VAL A 230 -10.14 4.46 -27.82
CA VAL A 230 -10.11 4.98 -29.19
C VAL A 230 -10.48 3.89 -30.21
N ASN A 231 -9.99 2.67 -30.03
CA ASN A 231 -10.24 1.56 -30.97
C ASN A 231 -11.67 0.99 -30.90
N ILE A 232 -12.42 1.26 -29.82
CA ILE A 232 -13.83 0.89 -29.67
C ILE A 232 -14.75 1.93 -30.33
N LEU A 233 -14.29 3.19 -30.37
CA LEU A 233 -15.06 4.31 -30.92
C LEU A 233 -14.84 4.52 -32.41
N ALA A 234 -13.83 3.89 -33.01
CA ALA A 234 -13.51 3.88 -34.45
C ALA A 234 -14.15 2.69 -35.14
#